data_a431c7b83b57cc1a416d3f4b22247bc8
#
_entry.id   a431c7b83b57cc1a416d3f4b22247bc8
#
_cell.length_a   1.000
_cell.length_b   1.000
_cell.length_c   1.000
_cell.angle_alpha   90.00
_cell.angle_beta   90.00
_cell.angle_gamma   90.00
#
_symmetry.space_group_name_H-M   'P 1'
#
loop_
_entity.id
_entity.type
_entity.pdbx_description
1 polymer ?
#
loop_
_entity_poly.entity_id
_entity_poly.type
_entity_poly.pdbx_seq_one_letter_code
_entity_poly.pdbx_strand_id
1 'polypeptide(L)'
;MKLICEGLDLSDAVLKVIKATATRTTNPILEGIKLRAGEDCLTLSATDLEISIEKSIPADVKIEGEVVVPGKFFADFVKKLSGEQIELSLTENKTLKIEYTD
;
A
#
# COMPACT_ATOMS: atom_id res chain seq x y z
N MET A 1 -7.22 3.81 10.01
CA MET A 1 -7.40 3.17 8.70
C MET A 1 -7.70 1.69 8.87
N LYS A 2 -8.72 1.22 8.24
CA LYS A 2 -9.06 -0.21 8.25
C LYS A 2 -9.82 -0.54 6.97
N LEU A 3 -9.37 -1.55 6.23
CA LEU A 3 -9.99 -1.95 4.98
C LEU A 3 -9.73 -3.42 4.65
N ILE A 4 -10.54 -3.95 3.75
CA ILE A 4 -10.38 -5.32 3.22
C ILE A 4 -10.30 -5.21 1.70
N CYS A 5 -9.33 -5.86 1.09
CA CYS A 5 -9.17 -5.88 -0.36
C CYS A 5 -8.64 -7.24 -0.82
N GLU A 6 -8.69 -7.46 -2.14
CA GLU A 6 -8.15 -8.67 -2.73
C GLU A 6 -6.63 -8.57 -2.85
N GLY A 7 -5.93 -9.62 -2.44
CA GLY A 7 -4.46 -9.63 -2.48
C GLY A 7 -3.91 -9.49 -3.89
N LEU A 8 -4.60 -10.05 -4.89
CA LEU A 8 -4.16 -9.92 -6.28
C LEU A 8 -4.19 -8.46 -6.73
N ASP A 9 -5.29 -7.75 -6.44
CA ASP A 9 -5.41 -6.34 -6.79
C ASP A 9 -4.32 -5.50 -6.10
N LEU A 10 -4.10 -5.77 -4.81
CA LEU A 10 -3.09 -5.06 -4.05
C LEU A 10 -1.69 -5.33 -4.57
N SER A 11 -1.37 -6.59 -4.85
CA SER A 11 -0.07 -7.00 -5.39
C SER A 11 0.22 -6.31 -6.73
N ASP A 12 -0.75 -6.33 -7.64
CA ASP A 12 -0.58 -5.70 -8.95
C ASP A 12 -0.37 -4.18 -8.82
N ALA A 13 -1.13 -3.54 -7.95
CA ALA A 13 -1.02 -2.09 -7.74
C ALA A 13 0.35 -1.73 -7.14
N VAL A 14 0.79 -2.48 -6.14
CA VAL A 14 2.09 -2.23 -5.50
C VAL A 14 3.23 -2.39 -6.50
N LEU A 15 3.20 -3.45 -7.33
CA LEU A 15 4.23 -3.67 -8.33
C LEU A 15 4.31 -2.55 -9.37
N LYS A 16 3.18 -1.88 -9.63
CA LYS A 16 3.16 -0.74 -10.55
C LYS A 16 3.71 0.52 -9.91
N VAL A 17 3.26 0.85 -8.69
CA VAL A 17 3.67 2.11 -8.06
C VAL A 17 5.11 2.07 -7.54
N ILE A 18 5.64 0.89 -7.21
CA ILE A 18 7.00 0.80 -6.67
C ILE A 18 8.05 1.27 -7.69
N LYS A 19 7.70 1.27 -8.97
CA LYS A 19 8.62 1.75 -10.02
C LYS A 19 8.92 3.25 -9.88
N ALA A 20 8.09 3.98 -9.16
CA ALA A 20 8.31 5.41 -8.91
C ALA A 20 9.04 5.67 -7.59
N THR A 21 9.34 4.65 -6.77
CA THR A 21 10.09 4.88 -5.54
C THR A 21 11.58 5.08 -5.85
N ALA A 22 12.22 5.99 -5.12
CA ALA A 22 13.64 6.18 -5.24
C ALA A 22 14.38 5.03 -4.54
N THR A 23 15.38 4.46 -5.20
CA THR A 23 16.15 3.35 -4.66
C THR A 23 17.43 3.78 -3.95
N ARG A 24 17.87 5.01 -4.21
CA ARG A 24 19.09 5.57 -3.62
C ARG A 24 18.85 7.03 -3.26
N THR A 25 18.35 7.26 -2.06
CA THR A 25 18.05 8.61 -1.61
C THR A 25 18.36 8.74 -0.13
N THR A 26 18.66 9.98 0.29
CA THR A 26 18.79 10.28 1.71
C THR A 26 17.45 10.64 2.35
N ASN A 27 16.39 10.75 1.53
CA ASN A 27 15.03 11.05 2.02
C ASN A 27 14.20 9.78 2.04
N PRO A 28 13.94 9.18 3.23
CA PRO A 28 13.20 7.92 3.34
C PRO A 28 11.78 7.98 2.76
N ILE A 29 11.17 9.16 2.69
CA ILE A 29 9.82 9.32 2.15
C ILE A 29 9.77 8.93 0.67
N LEU A 30 10.86 9.17 -0.06
CA LEU A 30 10.92 8.84 -1.49
C LEU A 30 11.06 7.35 -1.76
N GLU A 31 11.34 6.56 -0.74
CA GLU A 31 11.39 5.11 -0.83
C GLU A 31 10.06 4.47 -0.42
N GLY A 32 9.10 5.27 0.02
CA GLY A 32 7.85 4.79 0.56
C GLY A 32 6.71 4.81 -0.45
N ILE A 33 5.70 4.03 -0.13
CA ILE A 33 4.43 4.03 -0.84
C ILE A 33 3.38 4.59 0.12
N LYS A 34 2.64 5.59 -0.34
CA LYS A 34 1.53 6.15 0.44
C LYS A 34 0.28 5.33 0.17
N LEU A 35 -0.36 4.89 1.24
CA LEU A 35 -1.63 4.16 1.17
C LEU A 35 -2.72 5.07 1.75
N ARG A 36 -3.76 5.32 0.96
CA ARG A 36 -4.90 6.12 1.42
C ARG A 36 -6.19 5.35 1.21
N ALA A 37 -6.93 5.14 2.28
CA ALA A 37 -8.21 4.44 2.27
C ALA A 37 -9.35 5.44 2.35
N GLY A 38 -10.27 5.39 1.40
CA GLY A 38 -11.45 6.26 1.38
C GLY A 38 -12.31 5.97 0.17
N GLU A 39 -13.59 6.31 0.26
CA GLU A 39 -14.57 6.18 -0.85
C GLU A 39 -14.60 4.79 -1.47
N ASP A 40 -14.54 3.75 -0.63
CA ASP A 40 -14.57 2.34 -1.05
C ASP A 40 -13.42 1.95 -1.98
N CYS A 41 -12.28 2.63 -1.84
CA CYS A 41 -11.08 2.25 -2.58
C CYS A 41 -9.82 2.49 -1.74
N LEU A 42 -8.76 1.83 -2.13
CA LEU A 42 -7.43 2.06 -1.60
C LEU A 42 -6.58 2.66 -2.71
N THR A 43 -6.02 3.83 -2.46
CA THR A 43 -5.16 4.51 -3.41
C THR A 43 -3.71 4.37 -2.96
N LEU A 44 -2.88 3.83 -3.85
CA LEU A 44 -1.45 3.69 -3.63
C LEU A 44 -0.72 4.71 -4.49
N SER A 45 0.22 5.44 -3.91
CA SER A 45 0.98 6.42 -4.68
C SER A 45 2.44 6.42 -4.25
N ALA A 46 3.31 6.72 -5.20
CA ALA A 46 4.74 6.82 -4.98
C ALA A 46 5.33 7.87 -5.92
N THR A 47 6.40 8.49 -5.50
CA THR A 47 7.10 9.50 -6.32
C THR A 47 8.59 9.49 -6.00
N ASP A 48 9.40 9.76 -7.04
CA ASP A 48 10.85 10.00 -6.87
C ASP A 48 11.19 11.47 -7.18
N LEU A 49 10.18 12.34 -7.20
CA LEU A 49 10.25 13.77 -7.52
C LEU A 49 10.22 14.08 -9.02
N GLU A 50 10.53 13.11 -9.86
CA GLU A 50 10.45 13.26 -11.33
C GLU A 50 9.25 12.52 -11.88
N ILE A 51 8.96 11.35 -11.30
CA ILE A 51 7.86 10.49 -11.71
C ILE A 51 6.94 10.26 -10.51
N SER A 52 5.65 10.41 -10.72
CA SER A 52 4.64 10.02 -9.73
C SER A 52 3.72 8.99 -10.36
N ILE A 53 3.47 7.91 -9.64
CA ILE A 53 2.54 6.87 -10.07
C ILE A 53 1.49 6.71 -8.97
N GLU A 54 0.23 6.72 -9.39
CA GLU A 54 -0.90 6.52 -8.49
C GLU A 54 -1.80 5.43 -9.06
N LYS A 55 -2.22 4.51 -8.20
CA LYS A 55 -3.09 3.43 -8.59
C LYS A 55 -4.15 3.22 -7.51
N SER A 56 -5.42 3.13 -7.92
CA SER A 56 -6.53 2.85 -7.01
C SER A 56 -7.07 1.46 -7.27
N ILE A 57 -7.42 0.76 -6.19
CA ILE A 57 -8.04 -0.57 -6.28
C ILE A 57 -9.32 -0.58 -5.44
N PRO A 58 -10.30 -1.44 -5.79
CA PRO A 58 -11.50 -1.59 -4.98
C PRO A 58 -11.14 -2.12 -3.58
N ALA A 59 -11.79 -1.59 -2.57
CA ALA A 59 -11.60 -2.05 -1.19
C ALA A 59 -12.85 -1.79 -0.38
N ASP A 60 -13.10 -2.64 0.60
CA ASP A 60 -14.18 -2.41 1.57
C ASP A 60 -13.57 -1.62 2.73
N VAL A 61 -13.74 -0.30 2.68
CA VAL A 61 -13.12 0.60 3.65
C VAL A 61 -14.02 0.73 4.87
N LYS A 62 -13.52 0.28 6.01
CA LYS A 62 -14.24 0.38 7.29
C LYS A 62 -13.93 1.69 8.01
N ILE A 63 -12.66 2.10 7.98
CA ILE A 63 -12.20 3.33 8.61
C ILE A 63 -11.22 4.00 7.64
N GLU A 64 -11.51 5.24 7.26
CA GLU A 64 -10.65 6.01 6.37
C GLU A 64 -9.34 6.39 7.06
N GLY A 65 -8.30 6.65 6.28
CA GLY A 65 -7.02 7.07 6.80
C GLY A 65 -5.92 6.92 5.77
N GLU A 66 -4.71 7.27 6.18
CA GLU A 66 -3.55 7.13 5.30
C GLU A 66 -2.28 6.83 6.08
N VAL A 67 -1.31 6.19 5.42
CA VAL A 67 -0.03 5.84 6.00
C VAL A 67 1.00 5.71 4.88
N VAL A 68 2.27 5.96 5.21
CA VAL A 68 3.39 5.71 4.28
C VAL A 68 4.16 4.50 4.79
N VAL A 69 4.42 3.55 3.90
CA VAL A 69 5.13 2.31 4.24
C VAL A 69 6.38 2.17 3.37
N PRO A 70 7.41 1.43 3.85
CA PRO A 70 8.59 1.16 3.01
C PRO A 70 8.17 0.37 1.78
N GLY A 71 8.38 0.94 0.59
CA GLY A 71 7.83 0.41 -0.65
C GLY A 71 8.32 -0.99 -0.99
N LYS A 72 9.63 -1.19 -0.98
CA LYS A 72 10.22 -2.47 -1.35
C LYS A 72 9.84 -3.58 -0.37
N PHE A 73 9.87 -3.27 0.92
CA PHE A 73 9.50 -4.23 1.95
C PHE A 73 8.03 -4.63 1.83
N PHE A 74 7.16 -3.62 1.64
CA PHE A 74 5.73 -3.84 1.50
C PHE A 74 5.42 -4.65 0.24
N ALA A 75 6.08 -4.33 -0.88
CA ALA A 75 5.89 -5.06 -2.14
C ALA A 75 6.27 -6.53 -2.00
N ASP A 76 7.42 -6.81 -1.38
CA ASP A 76 7.88 -8.19 -1.18
C ASP A 76 6.90 -8.98 -0.31
N PHE A 77 6.34 -8.33 0.70
CA PHE A 77 5.39 -8.97 1.60
C PHE A 77 4.06 -9.27 0.89
N VAL A 78 3.49 -8.27 0.23
CA VAL A 78 2.18 -8.37 -0.42
C VAL A 78 2.21 -9.37 -1.57
N LYS A 79 3.30 -9.44 -2.29
CA LYS A 79 3.47 -10.38 -3.40
C LYS A 79 3.20 -11.84 -2.99
N LYS A 80 3.50 -12.18 -1.75
CA LYS A 80 3.27 -13.52 -1.22
C LYS A 80 1.81 -13.80 -0.89
N LEU A 81 0.98 -12.76 -0.84
CA LEU A 81 -0.42 -12.86 -0.45
C LEU A 81 -1.39 -12.67 -1.62
N SER A 82 -0.91 -12.79 -2.86
CA SER A 82 -1.71 -12.47 -4.04
C SER A 82 -2.95 -13.34 -4.22
N GLY A 83 -2.98 -14.52 -3.62
CA GLY A 83 -4.16 -15.40 -3.69
C GLY A 83 -5.13 -15.25 -2.53
N GLU A 84 -4.88 -14.33 -1.63
CA GLU A 84 -5.62 -14.19 -0.37
C GLU A 84 -6.44 -12.91 -0.32
N GLN A 85 -7.45 -12.90 0.56
CA GLN A 85 -8.13 -11.66 0.92
C GLN A 85 -7.34 -11.03 2.06
N ILE A 86 -7.05 -9.73 1.95
CA ILE A 86 -6.18 -9.04 2.88
C ILE A 86 -6.95 -7.97 3.64
N GLU A 87 -6.76 -7.93 4.96
CA GLU A 87 -7.24 -6.84 5.79
C GLU A 87 -6.06 -5.99 6.25
N LEU A 88 -6.11 -4.70 5.95
CA LEU A 88 -5.12 -3.73 6.39
C LEU A 88 -5.72 -2.85 7.47
N SER A 89 -5.02 -2.68 8.57
CA SER A 89 -5.45 -1.78 9.64
C SER A 89 -4.26 -1.05 10.24
N LEU A 90 -4.48 0.20 10.63
CA LEU A 90 -3.47 1.03 11.27
C LEU A 90 -3.77 1.09 12.76
N THR A 91 -2.81 0.67 13.58
CA THR A 91 -2.98 0.69 15.04
C THR A 91 -2.77 2.09 15.59
N GLU A 92 -3.08 2.28 16.88
CA GLU A 92 -2.88 3.55 17.58
C GLU A 92 -1.41 3.97 17.58
N ASN A 93 -0.49 3.01 17.51
CA ASN A 93 0.95 3.27 17.46
C ASN A 93 1.46 3.50 16.04
N LYS A 94 0.54 3.71 15.08
CA LYS A 94 0.86 3.90 13.66
C LYS A 94 1.58 2.72 13.04
N THR A 95 1.30 1.51 13.56
CA THR A 95 1.81 0.27 12.97
C THR A 95 0.77 -0.30 12.03
N LEU A 96 1.17 -0.61 10.81
CA LEU A 96 0.27 -1.22 9.84
C LEU A 96 0.20 -2.72 10.11
N LYS A 97 -1.01 -3.19 10.38
CA LYS A 97 -1.26 -4.61 10.61
C LYS A 97 -1.87 -5.22 9.36
N ILE A 98 -1.30 -6.33 8.91
CA ILE A 98 -1.75 -7.03 7.72
C ILE A 98 -2.25 -8.42 8.15
N GLU A 99 -3.52 -8.70 7.88
CA GLU A 99 -4.10 -10.00 8.15
C GLU A 99 -4.59 -10.59 6.84
N TYR A 100 -4.51 -11.89 6.70
CA TYR A 100 -4.96 -12.57 5.49
C TYR A 100 -5.71 -13.85 5.85
N THR A 101 -6.56 -14.29 4.94
CA THR A 101 -7.36 -15.50 5.11
C THR A 101 -6.78 -16.62 4.23
N ASP A 102 -6.46 -17.72 4.84
CA ASP A 102 -5.98 -18.92 4.13
C ASP A 102 -7.14 -19.64 3.43
#